data_dc77ade6aae6f0b5f2688c518789d6b2
#
_entry.id   dc77ade6aae6f0b5f2688c518789d6b2
#
_cell.length_a   1.000
_cell.length_b   1.000
_cell.length_c   1.000
_cell.angle_alpha   90.00
_cell.angle_beta   90.00
_cell.angle_gamma   90.00
#
_symmetry.space_group_name_H-M   'P 1'
#
loop_
_entity.id
_entity.type
_entity.pdbx_description
1 polymer ?
#
loop_
_entity_poly.entity_id
_entity_poly.type
_entity_poly.pdbx_seq_one_letter_code
_entity_poly.pdbx_strand_id
1 'polypeptide(L)'
;MERSSFSILFSIRESKARKNGNTPIEVTITINGERCSFSTGKQIKVTSWDKNRQLVKGKDEEATSLNNYLKSVRAKLYEKEAELLDRGFIITAQLLYDAYFDKVECLKERSLLSVLEEHNTERKAMVGKTVAPATYWIFEYTGRLLREFILKKYNREDLYLRELNIGFIQGFHSFLLSEKKMGQNSCTKHLKFLKKLLNLAVANSYISYNPVNAY
;
A
#
# COMPACT_ATOMS: atom_id res chain seq x y z
N MET A 1 18.45 -6.05 14.84
CA MET A 1 17.17 -5.40 14.45
C MET A 1 16.84 -4.38 15.51
N GLU A 2 16.95 -3.09 15.21
CA GLU A 2 16.46 -2.04 16.09
C GLU A 2 14.94 -2.21 16.23
N ARG A 3 14.47 -2.31 17.47
CA ARG A 3 13.02 -2.32 17.74
C ARG A 3 12.48 -0.93 17.42
N SER A 4 11.69 -0.81 16.36
CA SER A 4 10.97 0.44 16.10
C SER A 4 10.05 0.72 17.28
N SER A 5 10.14 1.93 17.84
CA SER A 5 9.24 2.33 18.92
C SER A 5 7.89 2.73 18.31
N PHE A 6 6.85 1.94 18.58
CA PHE A 6 5.47 2.24 18.17
C PHE A 6 4.59 2.47 19.39
N SER A 7 3.86 3.58 19.41
CA SER A 7 2.87 3.85 20.46
C SER A 7 1.65 4.59 19.91
N ILE A 8 0.51 4.31 20.52
CA ILE A 8 -0.79 4.95 20.24
C ILE A 8 -1.30 5.57 21.54
N LEU A 9 -1.49 6.87 21.53
CA LEU A 9 -1.98 7.65 22.66
C LEU A 9 -3.34 8.25 22.33
N PHE A 10 -4.31 8.08 23.25
CA PHE A 10 -5.56 8.84 23.22
C PHE A 10 -5.48 10.00 24.20
N SER A 11 -5.89 11.17 23.75
CA SER A 11 -5.85 12.41 24.56
C SER A 11 -7.02 13.32 24.23
N ILE A 12 -7.29 14.25 25.13
CA ILE A 12 -8.22 15.36 24.89
C ILE A 12 -7.44 16.67 24.95
N ARG A 13 -7.90 17.68 24.21
CA ARG A 13 -7.35 19.04 24.28
C ARG A 13 -8.29 19.92 25.09
N GLU A 14 -7.98 20.12 26.37
CA GLU A 14 -8.77 20.96 27.28
C GLU A 14 -8.92 22.39 26.75
N SER A 15 -7.88 22.93 26.12
CA SER A 15 -7.91 24.26 25.49
C SER A 15 -8.86 24.40 24.32
N LYS A 16 -9.34 23.29 23.73
CA LYS A 16 -10.33 23.23 22.65
C LYS A 16 -11.72 22.86 23.14
N ALA A 17 -11.95 22.87 24.47
CA ALA A 17 -13.27 22.60 25.01
C ALA A 17 -14.27 23.67 24.52
N ARG A 18 -15.40 23.20 24.02
CA ARG A 18 -16.51 24.05 23.58
C ARG A 18 -17.22 24.65 24.80
N LYS A 19 -18.06 25.68 24.61
CA LYS A 19 -18.86 26.32 25.68
C LYS A 19 -19.68 25.33 26.51
N ASN A 20 -20.06 24.18 25.95
CA ASN A 20 -20.77 23.09 26.64
C ASN A 20 -19.86 22.13 27.43
N GLY A 21 -18.55 22.41 27.52
CA GLY A 21 -17.55 21.59 28.21
C GLY A 21 -17.08 20.35 27.45
N ASN A 22 -17.56 20.14 26.22
CA ASN A 22 -17.14 19.00 25.39
C ASN A 22 -15.88 19.31 24.61
N THR A 23 -14.99 18.32 24.52
CA THR A 23 -13.72 18.38 23.77
C THR A 23 -13.57 17.14 22.90
N PRO A 24 -12.95 17.24 21.70
CA PRO A 24 -12.70 16.08 20.87
C PRO A 24 -11.65 15.15 21.49
N ILE A 25 -11.83 13.84 21.29
CA ILE A 25 -10.81 12.83 21.58
C ILE A 25 -9.88 12.73 20.36
N GLU A 26 -8.60 12.93 20.60
CA GLU A 26 -7.55 12.83 19.58
C GLU A 26 -6.74 11.54 19.77
N VAL A 27 -6.28 10.99 18.64
CA VAL A 27 -5.31 9.90 18.57
C VAL A 27 -3.97 10.46 18.15
N THR A 28 -2.91 10.11 18.84
CA THR A 28 -1.54 10.39 18.44
C THR A 28 -0.81 9.08 18.19
N ILE A 29 -0.33 8.89 16.98
CA ILE A 29 0.55 7.80 16.56
C ILE A 29 1.98 8.30 16.70
N THR A 30 2.83 7.55 17.37
CA THR A 30 4.28 7.84 17.44
C THR A 30 5.06 6.64 16.94
N ILE A 31 5.93 6.83 15.96
CA ILE A 31 6.83 5.81 15.42
C ILE A 31 8.22 6.40 15.30
N ASN A 32 9.19 5.81 15.97
CA ASN A 32 10.60 6.26 15.97
C ASN A 32 10.76 7.76 16.30
N GLY A 33 9.90 8.30 17.21
CA GLY A 33 9.92 9.72 17.59
C GLY A 33 9.09 10.64 16.70
N GLU A 34 8.74 10.25 15.49
CA GLU A 34 7.83 10.99 14.62
C GLU A 34 6.37 10.83 15.09
N ARG A 35 5.59 11.91 14.97
CA ARG A 35 4.20 11.95 15.46
C ARG A 35 3.25 12.38 14.39
N CYS A 36 2.12 11.67 14.30
CA CYS A 36 0.95 12.08 13.52
C CYS A 36 -0.30 11.99 14.39
N SER A 37 -1.18 12.99 14.33
CA SER A 37 -2.37 13.05 15.19
C SER A 37 -3.62 13.32 14.37
N PHE A 38 -4.75 12.73 14.78
CA PHE A 38 -6.06 12.98 14.19
C PHE A 38 -7.17 12.91 15.22
N SER A 39 -8.32 13.51 14.91
CA SER A 39 -9.51 13.44 15.74
C SER A 39 -10.27 12.14 15.46
N THR A 40 -10.77 11.51 16.52
CA THR A 40 -11.66 10.35 16.40
C THR A 40 -13.07 10.70 15.93
N GLY A 41 -13.40 12.00 15.83
CA GLY A 41 -14.76 12.48 15.59
C GLY A 41 -15.68 12.40 16.82
N LYS A 42 -15.24 11.75 17.88
CA LYS A 42 -15.98 11.66 19.14
C LYS A 42 -15.60 12.78 20.09
N GLN A 43 -16.56 13.22 20.91
CA GLN A 43 -16.39 14.28 21.90
C GLN A 43 -16.79 13.78 23.27
N ILE A 44 -16.18 14.35 24.30
CA ILE A 44 -16.47 14.02 25.69
C ILE A 44 -16.32 15.24 26.59
N LYS A 45 -17.00 15.26 27.73
CA LYS A 45 -16.77 16.25 28.78
C LYS A 45 -15.36 16.07 29.37
N VAL A 46 -14.64 17.17 29.55
CA VAL A 46 -13.28 17.16 30.11
C VAL A 46 -13.22 16.39 31.43
N THR A 47 -14.22 16.58 32.32
CA THR A 47 -14.30 15.91 33.63
C THR A 47 -14.45 14.40 33.57
N SER A 48 -15.02 13.89 32.47
CA SER A 48 -15.25 12.44 32.27
C SER A 48 -14.06 11.72 31.64
N TRP A 49 -12.94 12.39 31.39
CA TRP A 49 -11.74 11.77 30.83
C TRP A 49 -10.76 11.32 31.94
N ASP A 50 -10.26 10.09 31.82
CA ASP A 50 -9.16 9.59 32.62
C ASP A 50 -7.85 9.66 31.79
N LYS A 51 -7.01 10.64 32.12
CA LYS A 51 -5.77 10.89 31.38
C LYS A 51 -4.76 9.75 31.54
N ASN A 52 -4.72 9.09 32.70
CA ASN A 52 -3.75 8.02 32.97
C ASN A 52 -4.14 6.73 32.25
N ARG A 53 -5.42 6.40 32.26
CA ARG A 53 -5.94 5.20 31.57
C ARG A 53 -6.24 5.45 30.11
N GLN A 54 -6.32 6.71 29.66
CA GLN A 54 -6.71 7.12 28.31
C GLN A 54 -8.09 6.58 27.93
N LEU A 55 -9.02 6.64 28.88
CA LEU A 55 -10.37 6.08 28.76
C LEU A 55 -11.39 7.07 29.35
N VAL A 56 -12.63 6.87 28.97
CA VAL A 56 -13.77 7.56 29.54
C VAL A 56 -14.11 6.96 30.91
N LYS A 57 -14.26 7.80 31.93
CA LYS A 57 -14.69 7.42 33.28
C LYS A 57 -16.18 7.06 33.26
N GLY A 58 -16.58 6.09 34.08
CA GLY A 58 -17.95 5.63 34.21
C GLY A 58 -18.13 4.21 33.71
N LYS A 59 -19.33 3.65 34.00
CA LYS A 59 -19.77 2.30 33.58
C LYS A 59 -21.13 2.36 32.85
N ASP A 60 -21.61 3.57 32.59
CA ASP A 60 -22.80 3.82 31.82
C ASP A 60 -22.62 3.35 30.37
N GLU A 61 -23.70 3.19 29.66
CA GLU A 61 -23.73 2.66 28.30
C GLU A 61 -22.90 3.56 27.35
N GLU A 62 -22.97 4.87 27.53
CA GLU A 62 -22.23 5.84 26.72
C GLU A 62 -20.73 5.71 26.92
N ALA A 63 -20.23 5.66 28.16
CA ALA A 63 -18.81 5.48 28.47
C ALA A 63 -18.31 4.13 27.96
N THR A 64 -19.10 3.07 28.13
CA THR A 64 -18.76 1.73 27.64
C THR A 64 -18.66 1.70 26.12
N SER A 65 -19.63 2.29 25.40
CA SER A 65 -19.64 2.39 23.95
C SER A 65 -18.44 3.17 23.42
N LEU A 66 -18.11 4.34 24.03
CA LEU A 66 -16.95 5.14 23.66
C LEU A 66 -15.63 4.38 23.90
N ASN A 67 -15.50 3.71 25.04
CA ASN A 67 -14.31 2.93 25.33
C ASN A 67 -14.13 1.74 24.38
N ASN A 68 -15.22 1.08 23.97
CA ASN A 68 -15.17 0.03 22.96
C ASN A 68 -14.76 0.59 21.59
N TYR A 69 -15.28 1.77 21.23
CA TYR A 69 -14.86 2.46 20.02
C TYR A 69 -13.35 2.80 20.03
N LEU A 70 -12.81 3.32 21.14
CA LEU A 70 -11.37 3.60 21.25
C LEU A 70 -10.53 2.32 21.13
N LYS A 71 -11.02 1.20 21.70
CA LYS A 71 -10.37 -0.11 21.52
C LYS A 71 -10.38 -0.55 20.05
N SER A 72 -11.50 -0.35 19.33
CA SER A 72 -11.56 -0.70 17.89
C SER A 72 -10.63 0.15 17.04
N VAL A 73 -10.50 1.46 17.33
CA VAL A 73 -9.53 2.34 16.67
C VAL A 73 -8.11 1.84 16.88
N ARG A 74 -7.77 1.47 18.12
CA ARG A 74 -6.46 0.91 18.45
C ARG A 74 -6.19 -0.40 17.71
N ALA A 75 -7.16 -1.32 17.71
CA ALA A 75 -7.05 -2.59 17.03
C ALA A 75 -6.83 -2.42 15.52
N LYS A 76 -7.61 -1.53 14.87
CA LYS A 76 -7.45 -1.22 13.43
C LYS A 76 -6.07 -0.63 13.12
N LEU A 77 -5.50 0.20 13.99
CA LEU A 77 -4.15 0.76 13.80
C LEU A 77 -3.08 -0.33 13.91
N TYR A 78 -3.18 -1.28 14.85
CA TYR A 78 -2.28 -2.43 14.93
C TYR A 78 -2.41 -3.36 13.72
N GLU A 79 -3.64 -3.60 13.25
CA GLU A 79 -3.89 -4.39 12.05
C GLU A 79 -3.22 -3.78 10.81
N LYS A 80 -3.36 -2.46 10.64
CA LYS A 80 -2.73 -1.73 9.53
C LYS A 80 -1.20 -1.68 9.64
N GLU A 81 -0.66 -1.59 10.86
CA GLU A 81 0.78 -1.72 11.09
C GLU A 81 1.28 -3.11 10.66
N ALA A 82 0.62 -4.17 11.10
CA ALA A 82 0.98 -5.55 10.73
C ALA A 82 0.89 -5.77 9.22
N GLU A 83 -0.16 -5.25 8.56
CA GLU A 83 -0.32 -5.31 7.10
C GLU A 83 0.85 -4.61 6.37
N LEU A 84 1.26 -3.43 6.83
CA LEU A 84 2.38 -2.69 6.25
C LEU A 84 3.71 -3.43 6.44
N LEU A 85 3.95 -4.02 7.63
CA LEU A 85 5.15 -4.80 7.92
C LEU A 85 5.23 -6.06 7.05
N ASP A 86 4.13 -6.80 6.91
CA ASP A 86 4.06 -8.00 6.08
C ASP A 86 4.37 -7.70 4.61
N ARG A 87 3.99 -6.51 4.15
CA ARG A 87 4.32 -6.02 2.80
C ARG A 87 5.74 -5.43 2.67
N GLY A 88 6.53 -5.43 3.74
CA GLY A 88 7.92 -4.97 3.74
C GLY A 88 8.11 -3.46 3.72
N PHE A 89 7.09 -2.67 4.09
CA PHE A 89 7.22 -1.21 4.18
C PHE A 89 8.00 -0.78 5.42
N ILE A 90 8.77 0.30 5.28
CA ILE A 90 9.31 1.05 6.43
C ILE A 90 8.19 1.93 6.96
N ILE A 91 7.73 1.64 8.19
CA ILE A 91 6.57 2.31 8.75
C ILE A 91 6.96 3.67 9.32
N THR A 92 6.24 4.71 8.89
CA THR A 92 6.27 6.06 9.50
C THR A 92 4.90 6.37 10.10
N ALA A 93 4.86 7.34 11.03
CA ALA A 93 3.59 7.77 11.64
C ALA A 93 2.59 8.29 10.59
N GLN A 94 3.09 8.98 9.55
CA GLN A 94 2.27 9.47 8.45
C GLN A 94 1.75 8.32 7.57
N LEU A 95 2.59 7.35 7.22
CA LEU A 95 2.16 6.19 6.42
C LEU A 95 1.06 5.39 7.13
N LEU A 96 1.20 5.17 8.44
CA LEU A 96 0.19 4.47 9.23
C LEU A 96 -1.12 5.27 9.35
N TYR A 97 -1.04 6.60 9.50
CA TYR A 97 -2.21 7.48 9.44
C TYR A 97 -2.93 7.35 8.10
N ASP A 98 -2.20 7.44 6.99
CA ASP A 98 -2.77 7.36 5.65
C ASP A 98 -3.38 5.96 5.39
N ALA A 99 -2.74 4.89 5.88
CA ALA A 99 -3.26 3.53 5.82
C ALA A 99 -4.55 3.36 6.63
N TYR A 100 -4.63 3.96 7.81
CA TYR A 100 -5.83 3.91 8.65
C TYR A 100 -7.06 4.54 7.96
N PHE A 101 -6.86 5.59 7.18
CA PHE A 101 -7.90 6.29 6.43
C PHE A 101 -8.07 5.79 4.98
N ASP A 102 -7.47 4.64 4.65
CA ASP A 102 -7.50 4.04 3.30
C ASP A 102 -7.06 5.00 2.18
N LYS A 103 -6.17 5.96 2.52
CA LYS A 103 -5.59 6.94 1.60
C LYS A 103 -4.38 6.41 0.84
N VAL A 104 -3.84 5.28 1.28
CA VAL A 104 -2.62 4.71 0.73
C VAL A 104 -2.98 3.82 -0.46
N GLU A 105 -2.86 4.36 -1.65
CA GLU A 105 -3.07 3.61 -2.91
C GLU A 105 -2.23 2.33 -2.97
N CYS A 106 -1.04 2.32 -2.35
CA CYS A 106 -0.16 1.17 -2.32
C CYS A 106 -0.71 -0.03 -1.52
N LEU A 107 -1.71 0.17 -0.64
CA LEU A 107 -2.38 -0.91 0.07
C LEU A 107 -3.51 -1.55 -0.76
N LYS A 108 -3.98 -0.88 -1.81
CA LYS A 108 -4.89 -1.51 -2.76
C LYS A 108 -4.14 -2.61 -3.50
N GLU A 109 -4.73 -3.77 -3.55
CA GLU A 109 -4.17 -4.87 -4.33
C GLU A 109 -4.12 -4.49 -5.80
N ARG A 110 -2.91 -4.30 -6.31
CA ARG A 110 -2.67 -4.01 -7.72
C ARG A 110 -2.20 -5.25 -8.44
N SER A 111 -2.81 -5.55 -9.58
CA SER A 111 -2.40 -6.64 -10.44
C SER A 111 -1.39 -6.18 -11.49
N LEU A 112 -0.61 -7.12 -12.02
CA LEU A 112 0.41 -6.84 -13.02
C LEU A 112 -0.18 -6.24 -14.29
N LEU A 113 -1.27 -6.83 -14.78
CA LEU A 113 -1.89 -6.38 -16.03
C LEU A 113 -2.62 -5.05 -15.85
N SER A 114 -3.18 -4.76 -14.67
CA SER A 114 -3.80 -3.45 -14.41
C SER A 114 -2.77 -2.32 -14.50
N VAL A 115 -1.59 -2.49 -13.89
CA VAL A 115 -0.51 -1.49 -13.96
C VAL A 115 0.05 -1.36 -15.39
N LEU A 116 0.12 -2.47 -16.10
CA LEU A 116 0.53 -2.48 -17.51
C LEU A 116 -0.47 -1.72 -18.39
N GLU A 117 -1.76 -1.90 -18.17
CA GLU A 117 -2.82 -1.21 -18.94
C GLU A 117 -2.82 0.30 -18.67
N GLU A 118 -2.68 0.70 -17.41
CA GLU A 118 -2.52 2.12 -17.04
C GLU A 118 -1.30 2.73 -17.75
N HIS A 119 -0.13 2.09 -17.64
CA HIS A 119 1.09 2.54 -18.33
C HIS A 119 0.88 2.63 -19.85
N ASN A 120 0.28 1.63 -20.46
CA ASN A 120 0.10 1.61 -21.91
C ASN A 120 -0.90 2.66 -22.38
N THR A 121 -1.96 2.92 -21.61
CA THR A 121 -2.94 3.98 -21.90
C THR A 121 -2.28 5.36 -21.89
N GLU A 122 -1.48 5.67 -20.86
CA GLU A 122 -0.71 6.91 -20.80
C GLU A 122 0.28 7.06 -21.95
N ARG A 123 1.03 5.97 -22.28
CA ARG A 123 2.04 6.01 -23.34
C ARG A 123 1.44 6.08 -24.73
N LYS A 124 0.25 5.55 -24.93
CA LYS A 124 -0.48 5.65 -26.21
C LYS A 124 -0.73 7.11 -26.61
N ALA A 125 -1.12 7.93 -25.67
CA ALA A 125 -1.32 9.37 -25.90
C ALA A 125 -0.03 10.12 -26.30
N MET A 126 1.14 9.53 -26.05
CA MET A 126 2.45 10.12 -26.33
C MET A 126 3.12 9.56 -27.60
N VAL A 127 2.46 8.62 -28.32
CA VAL A 127 3.00 8.04 -29.55
C VAL A 127 3.10 9.14 -30.62
N GLY A 128 4.25 9.16 -31.30
CA GLY A 128 4.58 10.20 -32.29
C GLY A 128 5.09 11.52 -31.72
N LYS A 129 5.06 11.68 -30.36
CA LYS A 129 5.63 12.85 -29.66
C LYS A 129 6.92 12.48 -28.92
N THR A 130 6.77 11.73 -27.83
CA THR A 130 7.89 11.30 -26.97
C THR A 130 8.08 9.79 -26.98
N VAL A 131 7.16 9.03 -27.55
CA VAL A 131 7.21 7.56 -27.65
C VAL A 131 7.19 7.16 -29.13
N ALA A 132 8.24 6.47 -29.57
CA ALA A 132 8.27 5.94 -30.92
C ALA A 132 7.20 4.82 -31.08
N PRO A 133 6.51 4.71 -32.24
CA PRO A 133 5.53 3.66 -32.50
C PRO A 133 6.06 2.24 -32.26
N ALA A 134 7.30 1.97 -32.67
CA ALA A 134 7.96 0.67 -32.46
C ALA A 134 8.16 0.37 -30.96
N THR A 135 8.42 1.37 -30.12
CA THR A 135 8.53 1.20 -28.67
C THR A 135 7.17 0.88 -28.04
N TYR A 136 6.12 1.58 -28.46
CA TYR A 136 4.76 1.33 -27.99
C TYR A 136 4.29 -0.09 -28.39
N TRP A 137 4.60 -0.52 -29.59
CA TRP A 137 4.32 -1.88 -30.03
C TRP A 137 4.93 -2.94 -29.11
N ILE A 138 6.18 -2.72 -28.62
CA ILE A 138 6.82 -3.63 -27.65
C ILE A 138 6.00 -3.69 -26.35
N PHE A 139 5.50 -2.55 -25.87
CA PHE A 139 4.69 -2.51 -24.65
C PHE A 139 3.40 -3.32 -24.78
N GLU A 140 2.66 -3.11 -25.87
CA GLU A 140 1.43 -3.87 -26.12
C GLU A 140 1.69 -5.36 -26.32
N TYR A 141 2.74 -5.68 -27.08
CA TYR A 141 3.08 -7.09 -27.36
C TYR A 141 3.54 -7.80 -26.09
N THR A 142 4.32 -7.14 -25.23
CA THR A 142 4.70 -7.71 -23.92
C THR A 142 3.47 -7.99 -23.07
N GLY A 143 2.48 -7.12 -23.10
CA GLY A 143 1.22 -7.33 -22.38
C GLY A 143 0.48 -8.58 -22.85
N ARG A 144 0.42 -8.82 -24.16
CA ARG A 144 -0.17 -10.05 -24.71
C ARG A 144 0.61 -11.30 -24.27
N LEU A 145 1.93 -11.24 -24.30
CA LEU A 145 2.79 -12.34 -23.87
C LEU A 145 2.64 -12.66 -22.37
N LEU A 146 2.52 -11.63 -21.52
CA LEU A 146 2.30 -11.79 -20.09
C LEU A 146 0.94 -12.43 -19.81
N ARG A 147 -0.14 -11.98 -20.45
CA ARG A 147 -1.47 -12.60 -20.32
C ARG A 147 -1.43 -14.09 -20.66
N GLU A 148 -0.83 -14.42 -21.81
CA GLU A 148 -0.73 -15.80 -22.26
C GLU A 148 0.11 -16.66 -21.30
N PHE A 149 1.24 -16.14 -20.82
CA PHE A 149 2.08 -16.84 -19.85
C PHE A 149 1.36 -17.07 -18.52
N ILE A 150 0.67 -16.05 -17.98
CA ILE A 150 -0.07 -16.14 -16.73
C ILE A 150 -1.18 -17.17 -16.85
N LEU A 151 -1.96 -17.10 -17.93
CA LEU A 151 -3.04 -18.08 -18.16
C LEU A 151 -2.49 -19.50 -18.26
N LYS A 152 -1.42 -19.70 -19.03
CA LYS A 152 -0.86 -21.03 -19.26
C LYS A 152 -0.21 -21.64 -18.03
N LYS A 153 0.59 -20.85 -17.28
CA LYS A 153 1.38 -21.38 -16.17
C LYS A 153 0.61 -21.40 -14.86
N TYR A 154 -0.25 -20.42 -14.62
CA TYR A 154 -0.94 -20.24 -13.34
C TYR A 154 -2.45 -20.52 -13.44
N ASN A 155 -2.99 -20.71 -14.63
CA ASN A 155 -4.44 -20.87 -14.90
C ASN A 155 -5.27 -19.73 -14.29
N ARG A 156 -4.77 -18.49 -14.42
CA ARG A 156 -5.38 -17.26 -13.91
C ARG A 156 -5.39 -16.19 -15.01
N GLU A 157 -6.31 -15.23 -14.89
CA GLU A 157 -6.40 -14.11 -15.82
C GLU A 157 -5.33 -13.05 -15.54
N ASP A 158 -4.97 -12.86 -14.26
CA ASP A 158 -3.96 -11.91 -13.81
C ASP A 158 -3.31 -12.37 -12.50
N LEU A 159 -2.20 -11.72 -12.09
CA LEU A 159 -1.50 -11.93 -10.84
C LEU A 159 -1.33 -10.61 -10.09
N TYR A 160 -1.48 -10.64 -8.76
CA TYR A 160 -1.15 -9.48 -7.95
C TYR A 160 0.37 -9.22 -7.97
N LEU A 161 0.75 -7.95 -7.96
CA LEU A 161 2.16 -7.55 -7.97
C LEU A 161 2.98 -8.19 -6.83
N ARG A 162 2.35 -8.38 -5.65
CA ARG A 162 2.98 -9.02 -4.47
C ARG A 162 3.34 -10.50 -4.69
N GLU A 163 2.68 -11.18 -5.62
CA GLU A 163 2.92 -12.59 -5.94
C GLU A 163 4.13 -12.77 -6.86
N LEU A 164 4.61 -11.67 -7.46
CA LEU A 164 5.71 -11.72 -8.40
C LEU A 164 7.04 -11.93 -7.67
N ASN A 165 7.73 -12.98 -8.04
CA ASN A 165 9.04 -13.34 -7.50
C ASN A 165 10.01 -13.70 -8.63
N ILE A 166 11.25 -14.04 -8.27
CA ILE A 166 12.26 -14.43 -9.26
C ILE A 166 11.83 -15.63 -10.12
N GLY A 167 11.09 -16.57 -9.53
CA GLY A 167 10.56 -17.75 -10.27
C GLY A 167 9.55 -17.38 -11.36
N PHE A 168 8.77 -16.30 -11.15
CA PHE A 168 7.92 -15.73 -12.21
C PHE A 168 8.77 -15.18 -13.35
N ILE A 169 9.84 -14.42 -13.04
CA ILE A 169 10.70 -13.80 -14.05
C ILE A 169 11.42 -14.86 -14.87
N GLN A 170 12.01 -15.87 -14.22
CA GLN A 170 12.66 -17.00 -14.87
C GLN A 170 11.69 -17.79 -15.75
N GLY A 171 10.48 -18.04 -15.24
CA GLY A 171 9.43 -18.73 -15.98
C GLY A 171 8.98 -17.95 -17.22
N PHE A 172 8.80 -16.63 -17.11
CA PHE A 172 8.46 -15.80 -18.27
C PHE A 172 9.57 -15.78 -19.31
N HIS A 173 10.84 -15.66 -18.89
CA HIS A 173 11.97 -15.74 -19.81
C HIS A 173 12.04 -17.08 -20.54
N SER A 174 11.89 -18.22 -19.81
CA SER A 174 11.84 -19.55 -20.41
C SER A 174 10.69 -19.70 -21.40
N PHE A 175 9.51 -19.17 -21.07
CA PHE A 175 8.35 -19.14 -21.97
C PHE A 175 8.65 -18.40 -23.27
N LEU A 176 9.32 -17.23 -23.21
CA LEU A 176 9.71 -16.47 -24.40
C LEU A 176 10.69 -17.25 -25.29
N LEU A 177 11.67 -17.92 -24.69
CA LEU A 177 12.67 -18.70 -25.42
C LEU A 177 12.10 -19.97 -26.02
N SER A 178 11.45 -20.80 -25.20
CA SER A 178 11.06 -22.16 -25.59
C SER A 178 9.75 -22.20 -26.38
N GLU A 179 8.73 -21.49 -25.93
CA GLU A 179 7.41 -21.56 -26.54
C GLU A 179 7.22 -20.52 -27.65
N LYS A 180 7.70 -19.28 -27.43
CA LYS A 180 7.64 -18.24 -28.44
C LYS A 180 8.81 -18.29 -29.43
N LYS A 181 9.80 -19.15 -29.16
CA LYS A 181 11.00 -19.33 -30.00
C LYS A 181 11.72 -18.02 -30.31
N MET A 182 11.70 -17.09 -29.33
CA MET A 182 12.33 -15.77 -29.48
C MET A 182 13.84 -15.87 -29.29
N GLY A 183 14.58 -15.12 -30.09
CA GLY A 183 16.03 -14.95 -29.87
C GLY A 183 16.29 -14.12 -28.59
N GLN A 184 17.46 -14.32 -27.97
CA GLN A 184 17.85 -13.69 -26.70
C GLN A 184 17.67 -12.15 -26.68
N ASN A 185 18.03 -11.47 -27.78
CA ASN A 185 17.87 -10.02 -27.88
C ASN A 185 16.41 -9.56 -27.81
N SER A 186 15.48 -10.34 -28.36
CA SER A 186 14.05 -10.07 -28.29
C SER A 186 13.53 -10.30 -26.88
N CYS A 187 13.90 -11.41 -26.24
CA CYS A 187 13.56 -11.68 -24.83
C CYS A 187 14.02 -10.56 -23.93
N THR A 188 15.27 -10.07 -24.10
CA THR A 188 15.82 -8.97 -23.33
C THR A 188 14.99 -7.69 -23.45
N LYS A 189 14.43 -7.37 -24.61
CA LYS A 189 13.53 -6.19 -24.77
C LYS A 189 12.28 -6.31 -23.90
N HIS A 190 11.64 -7.46 -23.88
CA HIS A 190 10.45 -7.72 -23.08
C HIS A 190 10.76 -7.72 -21.58
N LEU A 191 11.87 -8.32 -21.16
CA LEU A 191 12.32 -8.30 -19.77
C LEU A 191 12.71 -6.88 -19.30
N LYS A 192 13.36 -6.08 -20.14
CA LYS A 192 13.64 -4.66 -19.84
C LYS A 192 12.37 -3.86 -19.66
N PHE A 193 11.34 -4.10 -20.44
CA PHE A 193 10.06 -3.44 -20.27
C PHE A 193 9.37 -3.90 -18.96
N LEU A 194 9.35 -5.20 -18.67
CA LEU A 194 8.83 -5.70 -17.40
C LEU A 194 9.57 -5.10 -16.21
N LYS A 195 10.92 -5.00 -16.27
CA LYS A 195 11.73 -4.33 -15.25
C LYS A 195 11.32 -2.88 -15.06
N LYS A 196 11.11 -2.13 -16.15
CA LYS A 196 10.63 -0.74 -16.11
C LYS A 196 9.27 -0.63 -15.43
N LEU A 197 8.34 -1.51 -15.77
CA LEU A 197 6.99 -1.53 -15.20
C LEU A 197 7.02 -1.80 -13.69
N LEU A 198 7.83 -2.78 -13.26
CA LEU A 198 7.98 -3.10 -11.85
C LEU A 198 8.76 -2.02 -11.07
N ASN A 199 9.71 -1.31 -11.70
CA ASN A 199 10.32 -0.13 -11.09
C ASN A 199 9.29 1.00 -10.87
N LEU A 200 8.35 1.19 -11.82
CA LEU A 200 7.25 2.12 -11.64
C LEU A 200 6.34 1.70 -10.47
N ALA A 201 6.07 0.40 -10.34
CA ALA A 201 5.30 -0.13 -9.23
C ALA A 201 6.00 0.10 -7.87
N VAL A 202 7.33 -0.02 -7.80
CA VAL A 202 8.13 0.33 -6.60
C VAL A 202 8.06 1.83 -6.33
N ALA A 203 8.26 2.68 -7.36
CA ALA A 203 8.22 4.14 -7.21
C ALA A 203 6.85 4.65 -6.71
N ASN A 204 5.75 3.97 -7.11
CA ASN A 204 4.40 4.26 -6.63
C ASN A 204 4.05 3.51 -5.32
N SER A 205 5.02 2.86 -4.70
CA SER A 205 4.83 2.07 -3.47
C SER A 205 3.78 0.95 -3.57
N TYR A 206 3.52 0.40 -4.77
CA TYR A 206 2.63 -0.75 -4.96
C TYR A 206 3.28 -2.06 -4.50
N ILE A 207 4.62 -2.13 -4.57
CA ILE A 207 5.47 -3.20 -4.05
C ILE A 207 6.73 -2.61 -3.42
N SER A 208 7.33 -3.32 -2.47
CA SER A 208 8.53 -2.86 -1.75
C SER A 208 9.83 -3.07 -2.51
N TYR A 209 9.88 -4.01 -3.45
CA TYR A 209 11.07 -4.30 -4.25
C TYR A 209 10.70 -4.81 -5.65
N ASN A 210 11.65 -4.70 -6.58
CA ASN A 210 11.50 -5.23 -7.94
C ASN A 210 12.19 -6.61 -8.07
N PRO A 211 11.46 -7.72 -8.26
CA PRO A 211 12.04 -9.06 -8.36
C PRO A 211 12.96 -9.25 -9.59
N VAL A 212 12.86 -8.42 -10.64
CA VAL A 212 13.76 -8.47 -11.80
C VAL A 212 15.18 -8.01 -11.44
N ASN A 213 15.37 -7.27 -10.35
CA ASN A 213 16.71 -6.84 -9.94
C ASN A 213 17.57 -8.00 -9.39
N ALA A 214 16.95 -9.09 -8.99
CA ALA A 214 17.61 -10.32 -8.55
C ALA A 214 17.88 -11.30 -9.70
N TYR A 215 17.46 -10.97 -10.96
CA TYR A 215 17.61 -11.73 -12.18
C TYR A 215 18.62 -11.08 -13.13
#